data_ed9cd320e54c4386ee953f18c7b5d359
#
_entry.id   ed9cd320e54c4386ee953f18c7b5d359
#
_cell.length_a   1.000
_cell.length_b   1.000
_cell.length_c   1.000
_cell.angle_alpha   90.00
_cell.angle_beta   90.00
_cell.angle_gamma   90.00
#
_symmetry.space_group_name_H-M   'P 1'
#
loop_
_entity.id
_entity.type
_entity.pdbx_description
1 polymer ?
#
loop_
_entity_poly.entity_id
_entity_poly.type
_entity_poly.pdbx_seq_one_letter_code
_entity_poly.pdbx_strand_id
1 'polypeptide(L)'
;NAMEFGSETMKSHDLMKALCQWMATLALVVSGAVWAANGVDLSQSPEVSGTQEGAIRMPKEQERMPLNYVNQPPMIPHSVEGYQVTTNTNRCLQCHGVESYRTTGAPRISPTHFMDSDGKVSGNVAPRRYFCLQCHVPQSDTAPIIDNTFTPSQGYGK
;
A
#
# COMPACT_ATOMS: atom_id res chain seq x y z
N ASN A 1 12.78 -78.77 -20.67
CA ASN A 1 13.38 -77.62 -19.95
C ASN A 1 12.40 -77.13 -18.91
N ALA A 2 12.57 -77.68 -17.67
CA ALA A 2 11.81 -77.25 -16.49
C ALA A 2 12.44 -75.95 -15.98
N MET A 3 11.63 -74.86 -15.90
CA MET A 3 12.03 -73.66 -15.13
C MET A 3 11.83 -73.97 -13.65
N GLU A 4 12.96 -74.09 -12.92
CA GLU A 4 12.93 -74.09 -11.47
C GLU A 4 12.59 -72.69 -10.99
N PHE A 5 11.44 -72.54 -10.36
CA PHE A 5 11.06 -71.37 -9.59
C PHE A 5 11.73 -71.49 -8.21
N GLY A 6 12.90 -70.81 -8.06
CA GLY A 6 13.57 -70.72 -6.78
C GLY A 6 12.71 -69.90 -5.80
N SER A 7 12.10 -70.60 -4.84
CA SER A 7 11.46 -69.98 -3.69
C SER A 7 12.56 -69.52 -2.72
N GLU A 8 13.02 -68.30 -2.86
CA GLU A 8 13.84 -67.66 -1.84
C GLU A 8 12.95 -67.28 -0.65
N THR A 9 13.04 -68.06 0.42
CA THR A 9 12.45 -67.66 1.69
C THR A 9 13.21 -66.48 2.28
N MET A 10 12.59 -65.33 2.17
CA MET A 10 13.09 -64.09 2.73
C MET A 10 13.28 -64.27 4.24
N LYS A 11 14.52 -64.07 4.75
CA LYS A 11 14.83 -64.23 6.18
C LYS A 11 14.00 -63.23 6.97
N SER A 12 13.49 -63.61 8.14
CA SER A 12 12.62 -62.78 8.99
C SER A 12 13.17 -61.38 9.27
N HIS A 13 14.50 -61.26 9.28
CA HIS A 13 15.21 -60.00 9.45
C HIS A 13 15.07 -59.02 8.30
N ASP A 14 14.95 -59.48 7.08
CA ASP A 14 14.79 -58.66 5.89
C ASP A 14 13.33 -58.20 5.75
N LEU A 15 12.40 -59.06 6.18
CA LEU A 15 11.00 -58.70 6.26
C LEU A 15 10.75 -57.56 7.28
N MET A 16 11.41 -57.65 8.45
CA MET A 16 11.30 -56.61 9.47
C MET A 16 11.91 -55.28 9.00
N LYS A 17 13.04 -55.29 8.31
CA LYS A 17 13.62 -54.09 7.73
C LYS A 17 12.74 -53.45 6.69
N ALA A 18 12.17 -54.24 5.80
CA ALA A 18 11.23 -53.75 4.80
C ALA A 18 9.99 -53.10 5.45
N LEU A 19 9.40 -53.75 6.46
CA LEU A 19 8.26 -53.19 7.20
C LEU A 19 8.59 -51.89 7.91
N CYS A 20 9.77 -51.77 8.55
CA CYS A 20 10.21 -50.53 9.18
C CYS A 20 10.41 -49.39 8.13
N GLN A 21 10.99 -49.72 6.97
CA GLN A 21 11.14 -48.74 5.88
C GLN A 21 9.78 -48.26 5.34
N TRP A 22 8.82 -49.17 5.14
CA TRP A 22 7.50 -48.79 4.70
C TRP A 22 6.74 -47.95 5.72
N MET A 23 6.89 -48.26 7.01
CA MET A 23 6.26 -47.45 8.07
C MET A 23 6.89 -46.04 8.16
N ALA A 24 8.22 -45.94 8.00
CA ALA A 24 8.91 -44.63 8.00
C ALA A 24 8.50 -43.75 6.79
N THR A 25 8.38 -44.36 5.61
CA THR A 25 7.92 -43.60 4.42
C THR A 25 6.45 -43.17 4.53
N LEU A 26 5.59 -44.04 5.09
CA LEU A 26 4.18 -43.70 5.31
C LEU A 26 4.04 -42.57 6.34
N ALA A 27 4.83 -42.56 7.40
CA ALA A 27 4.84 -41.48 8.39
C ALA A 27 5.27 -40.14 7.80
N LEU A 28 6.26 -40.14 6.89
CA LEU A 28 6.71 -38.93 6.21
C LEU A 28 5.64 -38.37 5.27
N VAL A 29 4.93 -39.23 4.55
CA VAL A 29 3.85 -38.81 3.65
C VAL A 29 2.68 -38.23 4.42
N VAL A 30 2.29 -38.85 5.53
CA VAL A 30 1.18 -38.36 6.36
C VAL A 30 1.54 -37.05 7.04
N SER A 31 2.78 -36.88 7.54
CA SER A 31 3.21 -35.62 8.13
C SER A 31 3.27 -34.49 7.11
N GLY A 32 3.69 -34.76 5.88
CA GLY A 32 3.67 -33.79 4.79
C GLY A 32 2.26 -33.33 4.41
N ALA A 33 1.30 -34.24 4.40
CA ALA A 33 -0.11 -33.93 4.10
C ALA A 33 -0.76 -33.06 5.20
N VAL A 34 -0.38 -33.26 6.47
CA VAL A 34 -0.92 -32.44 7.58
C VAL A 34 -0.39 -31.00 7.51
N TRP A 35 0.86 -30.81 7.09
CA TRP A 35 1.42 -29.46 6.91
C TRP A 35 0.76 -28.73 5.72
N ALA A 36 0.45 -29.44 4.64
CA ALA A 36 -0.26 -28.86 3.51
C ALA A 36 -1.73 -28.51 3.83
N ALA A 37 -2.37 -29.26 4.73
CA ALA A 37 -3.73 -28.99 5.16
C ALA A 37 -3.86 -27.80 6.13
N ASN A 38 -2.77 -27.41 6.80
CA ASN A 38 -2.71 -26.22 7.65
C ASN A 38 -2.09 -25.02 6.94
N GLY A 39 -1.94 -25.06 5.64
CA GLY A 39 -1.60 -23.89 4.84
C GLY A 39 -2.66 -22.83 5.10
N VAL A 40 -2.24 -21.65 5.54
CA VAL A 40 -3.13 -20.49 5.64
C VAL A 40 -3.76 -20.31 4.26
N ASP A 41 -5.06 -20.53 4.19
CA ASP A 41 -5.81 -20.27 2.97
C ASP A 41 -5.87 -18.75 2.77
N LEU A 42 -4.94 -18.25 1.99
CA LEU A 42 -4.87 -16.83 1.64
C LEU A 42 -6.02 -16.40 0.73
N SER A 43 -6.84 -17.32 0.26
CA SER A 43 -8.07 -17.00 -0.46
C SER A 43 -9.21 -16.62 0.50
N GLN A 44 -9.11 -17.06 1.75
CA GLN A 44 -9.90 -16.51 2.84
C GLN A 44 -9.12 -15.29 3.38
N SER A 45 -9.07 -14.22 2.61
CA SER A 45 -9.01 -12.91 3.22
C SER A 45 -9.94 -12.95 4.41
N PRO A 46 -9.51 -12.60 5.65
CA PRO A 46 -10.50 -12.33 6.66
C PRO A 46 -11.48 -11.43 5.95
N GLU A 47 -12.69 -11.89 5.74
CA GLU A 47 -13.76 -11.00 5.39
C GLU A 47 -13.62 -9.91 6.45
N VAL A 48 -13.04 -8.79 6.06
CA VAL A 48 -13.28 -7.58 6.79
C VAL A 48 -14.78 -7.45 6.67
N SER A 49 -15.45 -8.14 7.59
CA SER A 49 -16.89 -8.06 7.81
C SER A 49 -17.14 -6.66 8.31
N GLY A 50 -17.11 -5.84 7.40
CA GLY A 50 -17.60 -4.53 7.34
C GLY A 50 -17.70 -4.30 5.87
N THR A 51 -18.85 -4.48 5.37
CA THR A 51 -19.35 -3.66 4.32
C THR A 51 -19.14 -2.22 4.79
N GLN A 52 -17.91 -1.79 4.75
CA GLN A 52 -17.61 -0.37 4.82
C GLN A 52 -17.87 0.21 3.42
N GLU A 53 -19.03 -0.15 2.86
CA GLU A 53 -19.69 0.73 1.92
C GLU A 53 -19.91 2.04 2.66
N GLY A 54 -19.04 3.00 2.37
CA GLY A 54 -18.98 4.29 3.05
C GLY A 54 -17.67 4.59 3.76
N ALA A 55 -16.70 3.67 3.78
CA ALA A 55 -15.41 3.93 4.42
C ALA A 55 -14.56 4.96 3.69
N ILE A 56 -14.75 5.15 2.39
CA ILE A 56 -14.13 6.26 1.66
C ILE A 56 -15.14 7.40 1.63
N ARG A 57 -15.27 8.10 2.74
CA ARG A 57 -15.95 9.38 2.73
C ARG A 57 -15.10 10.34 1.92
N MET A 58 -15.74 10.96 0.94
CA MET A 58 -15.09 11.95 0.09
C MET A 58 -14.51 13.06 0.96
N PRO A 59 -13.40 13.67 0.53
CA PRO A 59 -12.81 14.76 1.28
C PRO A 59 -13.84 15.86 1.55
N LYS A 60 -13.88 16.30 2.79
CA LYS A 60 -14.74 17.40 3.22
C LYS A 60 -14.22 18.72 2.64
N GLU A 61 -15.14 19.52 2.11
CA GLU A 61 -14.87 20.94 1.85
C GLU A 61 -14.68 21.67 3.19
N GLN A 62 -13.53 22.27 3.39
CA GLN A 62 -13.19 22.91 4.65
C GLN A 62 -12.25 24.09 4.43
N GLU A 63 -12.03 24.88 5.45
CA GLU A 63 -11.02 25.93 5.42
C GLU A 63 -9.60 25.37 5.37
N ARG A 64 -8.65 26.23 5.01
CA ARG A 64 -7.23 25.85 4.97
C ARG A 64 -6.75 25.44 6.37
N MET A 65 -6.18 24.27 6.44
CA MET A 65 -5.58 23.77 7.68
C MET A 65 -4.22 24.43 7.95
N PRO A 66 -3.90 24.72 9.21
CA PRO A 66 -2.59 25.24 9.59
C PRO A 66 -1.49 24.20 9.32
N LEU A 67 -0.27 24.67 9.12
CA LEU A 67 0.91 23.82 9.00
C LEU A 67 1.40 23.44 10.41
N ASN A 68 1.78 22.18 10.59
CA ASN A 68 2.37 21.70 11.84
C ASN A 68 3.90 21.80 11.87
N TYR A 69 4.54 21.94 10.70
CA TYR A 69 6.00 22.15 10.58
C TYR A 69 6.35 22.96 9.32
N VAL A 70 7.57 23.53 9.28
CA VAL A 70 7.97 24.55 8.30
C VAL A 70 7.76 24.16 6.85
N ASN A 71 8.21 22.97 6.47
CA ASN A 71 8.18 22.52 5.07
C ASN A 71 7.05 21.53 4.80
N GLN A 72 6.01 21.54 5.64
CA GLN A 72 4.85 20.68 5.42
C GLN A 72 4.16 21.07 4.12
N PRO A 73 3.93 20.10 3.22
CA PRO A 73 3.02 20.32 2.12
C PRO A 73 1.62 20.63 2.67
N PRO A 74 1.01 21.77 2.30
CA PRO A 74 -0.32 22.10 2.76
C PRO A 74 -1.30 20.98 2.42
N MET A 75 -2.16 20.64 3.38
CA MET A 75 -3.25 19.69 3.16
C MET A 75 -4.26 20.28 2.17
N ILE A 76 -4.90 19.42 1.39
CA ILE A 76 -5.92 19.84 0.43
C ILE A 76 -7.25 20.01 1.17
N PRO A 77 -7.86 21.21 1.20
CA PRO A 77 -9.09 21.45 1.94
C PRO A 77 -10.37 21.18 1.13
N HIS A 78 -10.25 20.71 -0.09
CA HIS A 78 -11.37 20.45 -1.01
C HIS A 78 -11.31 19.06 -1.62
N SER A 79 -12.37 18.60 -2.23
CA SER A 79 -12.38 17.34 -2.98
C SER A 79 -11.47 17.42 -4.20
N VAL A 80 -10.82 16.29 -4.48
CA VAL A 80 -10.02 16.06 -5.69
C VAL A 80 -10.60 14.94 -6.55
N GLU A 81 -11.85 14.58 -6.30
CA GLU A 81 -12.55 13.56 -7.09
C GLU A 81 -12.57 13.94 -8.56
N GLY A 82 -12.23 12.99 -9.41
CA GLY A 82 -12.15 13.21 -10.86
C GLY A 82 -10.96 14.06 -11.32
N TYR A 83 -10.08 14.51 -10.42
CA TYR A 83 -8.89 15.27 -10.80
C TYR A 83 -7.82 14.34 -11.36
N GLN A 84 -7.48 14.56 -12.61
CA GLN A 84 -6.44 13.78 -13.28
C GLN A 84 -5.12 14.53 -13.25
N VAL A 85 -4.07 13.80 -12.87
CA VAL A 85 -2.67 14.21 -13.01
C VAL A 85 -1.95 13.11 -13.79
N THR A 86 -1.69 13.40 -15.05
CA THR A 86 -0.99 12.50 -15.98
C THR A 86 0.25 13.22 -16.53
N THR A 87 1.03 12.57 -17.36
CA THR A 87 2.20 13.21 -18.01
C THR A 87 1.82 14.43 -18.85
N ASN A 88 0.58 14.48 -19.38
CA ASN A 88 0.13 15.52 -20.30
C ASN A 88 -0.91 16.46 -19.69
N THR A 89 -1.49 16.10 -18.57
CA THR A 89 -2.58 16.87 -17.94
C THR A 89 -2.37 16.94 -16.44
N ASN A 90 -2.48 18.13 -15.89
CA ASN A 90 -2.46 18.33 -14.45
C ASN A 90 -3.62 19.26 -14.06
N ARG A 91 -4.69 18.66 -13.54
CA ARG A 91 -5.90 19.39 -13.14
C ARG A 91 -5.63 20.41 -12.03
N CYS A 92 -4.70 20.14 -11.14
CA CYS A 92 -4.36 21.04 -10.04
C CYS A 92 -3.80 22.36 -10.57
N LEU A 93 -2.94 22.33 -11.60
CA LEU A 93 -2.33 23.50 -12.19
C LEU A 93 -3.34 24.39 -12.93
N GLN A 94 -4.48 23.87 -13.33
CA GLN A 94 -5.52 24.67 -13.98
C GLN A 94 -6.10 25.74 -13.03
N CYS A 95 -6.02 25.50 -11.72
CA CYS A 95 -6.43 26.50 -10.73
C CYS A 95 -5.24 27.11 -9.98
N HIS A 96 -4.25 26.28 -9.59
CA HIS A 96 -3.13 26.69 -8.75
C HIS A 96 -1.90 27.20 -9.54
N GLY A 97 -1.92 27.06 -10.86
CA GLY A 97 -0.84 27.51 -11.73
C GLY A 97 -0.58 29.00 -11.68
N VAL A 98 0.60 29.42 -12.11
CA VAL A 98 1.01 30.83 -12.13
C VAL A 98 0.08 31.70 -12.98
N GLU A 99 -0.48 31.12 -14.03
CA GLU A 99 -1.35 31.82 -14.97
C GLU A 99 -2.79 31.94 -14.47
N SER A 100 -3.26 30.92 -13.74
CA SER A 100 -4.68 30.74 -13.42
C SER A 100 -5.07 31.19 -12.02
N TYR A 101 -4.16 31.17 -11.05
CA TYR A 101 -4.47 31.35 -9.63
C TYR A 101 -5.21 32.66 -9.31
N ARG A 102 -4.95 33.75 -10.04
CA ARG A 102 -5.60 35.04 -9.81
C ARG A 102 -7.06 35.03 -10.26
N THR A 103 -7.36 34.31 -11.34
CA THR A 103 -8.71 34.22 -11.89
C THR A 103 -9.55 33.23 -11.09
N THR A 104 -8.93 32.15 -10.62
CA THR A 104 -9.63 31.08 -9.88
C THR A 104 -9.75 31.37 -8.38
N GLY A 105 -8.94 32.29 -7.85
CA GLY A 105 -8.84 32.54 -6.41
C GLY A 105 -8.06 31.47 -5.65
N ALA A 106 -7.55 30.46 -6.32
CA ALA A 106 -6.75 29.39 -5.69
C ALA A 106 -5.39 29.90 -5.24
N PRO A 107 -4.83 29.39 -4.13
CA PRO A 107 -3.47 29.71 -3.73
C PRO A 107 -2.46 29.30 -4.82
N ARG A 108 -1.58 30.21 -5.19
CA ARG A 108 -0.51 29.92 -6.18
C ARG A 108 0.49 28.91 -5.65
N ILE A 109 0.92 27.98 -6.49
CA ILE A 109 2.04 27.10 -6.16
C ILE A 109 3.29 27.91 -5.84
N SER A 110 4.04 27.45 -4.84
CA SER A 110 5.25 28.16 -4.37
C SER A 110 6.40 28.08 -5.38
N PRO A 111 7.32 29.05 -5.38
CA PRO A 111 8.49 29.02 -6.25
C PRO A 111 9.34 27.77 -6.16
N THR A 112 9.34 27.10 -5.00
CA THR A 112 10.09 25.85 -4.78
C THR A 112 9.64 24.69 -5.68
N HIS A 113 8.43 24.78 -6.25
CA HIS A 113 7.92 23.77 -7.20
C HIS A 113 8.56 23.86 -8.59
N PHE A 114 9.23 24.96 -8.87
CA PHE A 114 9.95 25.21 -10.14
C PHE A 114 11.44 24.90 -10.03
N MET A 115 11.89 24.44 -8.86
CA MET A 115 13.30 24.17 -8.59
C MET A 115 13.59 22.67 -8.74
N ASP A 116 14.58 22.32 -9.54
CA ASP A 116 15.05 20.95 -9.71
C ASP A 116 15.89 20.45 -8.51
N SER A 117 16.45 19.24 -8.61
CA SER A 117 17.29 18.64 -7.56
C SER A 117 18.59 19.40 -7.33
N ASP A 118 19.09 20.09 -8.33
CA ASP A 118 20.35 20.83 -8.30
C ASP A 118 20.15 22.29 -7.86
N GLY A 119 18.91 22.65 -7.52
CA GLY A 119 18.54 24.00 -7.09
C GLY A 119 18.32 24.99 -8.24
N LYS A 120 18.37 24.56 -9.48
CA LYS A 120 18.13 25.38 -10.65
C LYS A 120 16.64 25.63 -10.84
N VAL A 121 16.25 26.89 -10.99
CA VAL A 121 14.87 27.29 -11.26
C VAL A 121 14.58 27.25 -12.75
N SER A 122 13.45 26.65 -13.12
CA SER A 122 12.95 26.60 -14.49
C SER A 122 11.63 27.38 -14.63
N GLY A 123 11.18 27.57 -15.88
CA GLY A 123 9.86 28.16 -16.16
C GLY A 123 8.69 27.18 -15.95
N ASN A 124 8.99 25.89 -15.84
CA ASN A 124 7.99 24.82 -15.68
C ASN A 124 8.12 24.19 -14.30
N VAL A 125 7.03 23.59 -13.83
CA VAL A 125 7.04 22.78 -12.60
C VAL A 125 8.04 21.64 -12.74
N ALA A 126 8.91 21.50 -11.76
CA ALA A 126 9.93 20.46 -11.75
C ALA A 126 9.28 19.07 -11.78
N PRO A 127 9.80 18.07 -12.55
CA PRO A 127 9.19 16.75 -12.67
C PRO A 127 8.92 16.08 -11.32
N ARG A 128 9.82 16.24 -10.34
CA ARG A 128 9.68 15.72 -8.98
C ARG A 128 8.55 16.37 -8.16
N ARG A 129 7.98 17.47 -8.65
CA ARG A 129 6.90 18.23 -8.01
C ARG A 129 5.60 18.21 -8.83
N TYR A 130 5.60 17.51 -9.95
CA TYR A 130 4.50 17.53 -10.89
C TYR A 130 3.29 16.71 -10.41
N PHE A 131 3.51 15.60 -9.73
CA PHE A 131 2.46 14.74 -9.19
C PHE A 131 2.04 15.22 -7.79
N CYS A 132 1.18 16.20 -7.75
CA CYS A 132 0.80 16.94 -6.56
C CYS A 132 0.32 16.06 -5.40
N LEU A 133 -0.50 15.04 -5.69
CA LEU A 133 -1.09 14.13 -4.70
C LEU A 133 -0.08 13.22 -3.99
N GLN A 134 1.18 13.17 -4.44
CA GLN A 134 2.23 12.45 -3.72
C GLN A 134 2.66 13.18 -2.43
N CYS A 135 2.43 14.49 -2.37
CA CYS A 135 2.80 15.31 -1.22
C CYS A 135 1.60 16.04 -0.59
N HIS A 136 0.63 16.45 -1.40
CA HIS A 136 -0.58 17.12 -0.94
C HIS A 136 -1.72 16.11 -0.84
N VAL A 137 -2.29 15.96 0.35
CA VAL A 137 -3.29 14.92 0.63
C VAL A 137 -4.63 15.58 1.02
N PRO A 138 -5.73 15.18 0.38
CA PRO A 138 -7.05 15.55 0.86
C PRO A 138 -7.37 14.84 2.17
N GLN A 139 -8.19 15.45 3.01
CA GLN A 139 -8.62 14.87 4.27
C GLN A 139 -9.98 14.20 4.11
N SER A 140 -10.09 12.99 4.63
CA SER A 140 -11.37 12.28 4.69
C SER A 140 -12.31 12.94 5.71
N ASP A 141 -13.61 12.94 5.44
CA ASP A 141 -14.62 13.40 6.40
C ASP A 141 -14.94 12.30 7.42
N THR A 142 -13.93 11.91 8.18
CA THR A 142 -14.04 10.91 9.24
C THR A 142 -13.38 11.42 10.51
N ALA A 143 -14.00 11.12 11.66
CA ALA A 143 -13.33 11.36 12.93
C ALA A 143 -12.11 10.43 13.05
N PRO A 144 -10.99 10.90 13.58
CA PRO A 144 -9.85 10.03 13.86
C PRO A 144 -10.24 8.99 14.91
N ILE A 145 -9.74 7.76 14.74
CA ILE A 145 -9.97 6.68 15.72
C ILE A 145 -9.24 6.99 17.04
N ILE A 146 -8.13 7.69 16.95
CA ILE A 146 -7.31 8.13 18.08
C ILE A 146 -7.05 9.61 17.92
N ASP A 147 -7.24 10.36 19.00
CA ASP A 147 -6.96 11.80 18.99
C ASP A 147 -5.48 12.07 18.76
N ASN A 148 -5.20 13.11 17.97
CA ASN A 148 -3.84 13.57 17.76
C ASN A 148 -3.36 14.37 18.97
N THR A 149 -2.43 13.81 19.73
CA THR A 149 -1.80 14.45 20.87
C THR A 149 -0.50 15.18 20.52
N PHE A 150 -0.12 15.21 19.24
CA PHE A 150 1.09 15.88 18.79
C PHE A 150 0.97 17.39 19.01
N THR A 151 1.97 17.94 19.68
CA THR A 151 2.13 19.40 19.85
C THR A 151 3.29 19.85 18.99
N PRO A 152 3.09 20.72 17.99
CA PRO A 152 4.17 21.23 17.17
C PRO A 152 5.13 22.09 17.99
N SER A 153 6.38 22.16 17.58
CA SER A 153 7.36 23.08 18.16
C SER A 153 6.84 24.50 18.13
N GLN A 154 7.15 25.28 19.18
CA GLN A 154 6.72 26.68 19.23
C GLN A 154 7.22 27.46 18.01
N GLY A 155 6.33 28.23 17.40
CA GLY A 155 6.60 28.98 16.18
C GLY A 155 6.08 28.35 14.90
N TYR A 156 5.62 27.10 14.95
CA TYR A 156 4.99 26.42 13.83
C TYR A 156 3.53 26.12 14.17
N GLY A 157 2.60 26.48 13.31
CA GLY A 157 1.20 26.13 13.50
C GLY A 157 0.29 27.25 14.00
N LYS A 158 0.66 28.50 13.73
CA LYS A 158 -0.27 29.63 13.83
C LYS A 158 -0.64 30.17 12.46
#